data_f0062318459a8f1f8d0092341a2127e4
#
_entry.id   f0062318459a8f1f8d0092341a2127e4
#
_cell.length_a   1.000
_cell.length_b   1.000
_cell.length_c   1.000
_cell.angle_alpha   90.00
_cell.angle_beta   90.00
_cell.angle_gamma   90.00
#
_symmetry.space_group_name_H-M   'P 1'
#
loop_
_entity.id
_entity.type
_entity.pdbx_description
1 polymer ?
#
loop_
_entity_poly.entity_id
_entity_poly.type
_entity_poly.pdbx_seq_one_letter_code
_entity_poly.pdbx_strand_id
1 'polypeptide(L)'
;NVIIAGGVGSFEPRKFSPKECEKFENKSILYSIKDKKIFEDKTVSIFGGGDSALDWAVELSKTSKVNLIHRRDDFRGAQSTVDKVNELAKSGKINLYTKYQLANVNGENNLESIDIKHDNKEIKNIKTDFALGFFGLIMQLGPIANWGLNIDKKTIEVDTEKFETNQKGIYAVGDI
;
A
#
# COMPACT_ATOMS: atom_id res chain seq x y z
N ASN A 1 34.93 11.48 2.46
CA ASN A 1 33.63 11.76 3.06
C ASN A 1 32.51 11.12 2.24
N VAL A 2 31.48 10.58 2.92
CA VAL A 2 30.31 9.99 2.32
C VAL A 2 29.07 10.75 2.79
N ILE A 3 28.16 11.05 1.87
CA ILE A 3 26.87 11.66 2.21
C ILE A 3 25.76 10.64 1.87
N ILE A 4 25.01 10.26 2.88
CA ILE A 4 23.85 9.37 2.74
C ILE A 4 22.61 10.25 2.59
N ALA A 5 21.98 10.21 1.43
CA ALA A 5 20.75 10.96 1.11
C ALA A 5 19.71 10.01 0.45
N GLY A 6 19.55 8.85 1.06
CA GLY A 6 18.74 7.75 0.52
C GLY A 6 17.24 7.84 0.80
N GLY A 7 16.77 8.92 1.42
CA GLY A 7 15.38 9.05 1.83
C GLY A 7 14.94 7.89 2.73
N VAL A 8 13.82 7.27 2.45
CA VAL A 8 13.34 6.10 3.22
C VAL A 8 14.05 4.77 2.87
N GLY A 9 15.18 4.83 2.16
CA GLY A 9 15.94 3.65 1.74
C GLY A 9 15.29 2.91 0.55
N SER A 10 15.44 1.60 0.46
CA SER A 10 14.77 0.82 -0.58
C SER A 10 13.27 0.74 -0.30
N PHE A 11 12.48 1.00 -1.35
CA PHE A 11 11.03 0.98 -1.27
C PHE A 11 10.53 -0.46 -1.40
N GLU A 12 10.21 -1.09 -0.29
CA GLU A 12 9.43 -2.33 -0.33
C GLU A 12 8.00 -2.05 0.11
N PRO A 13 7.01 -2.35 -0.75
CA PRO A 13 5.61 -2.25 -0.34
C PRO A 13 5.31 -3.29 0.73
N ARG A 14 4.50 -2.93 1.70
CA ARG A 14 3.93 -3.92 2.62
C ARG A 14 3.04 -4.86 1.84
N LYS A 15 3.33 -6.16 1.96
CA LYS A 15 2.59 -7.20 1.27
C LYS A 15 1.31 -7.58 2.01
N PHE A 16 0.42 -8.25 1.30
CA PHE A 16 -0.72 -8.94 1.91
C PHE A 16 -0.23 -10.04 2.84
N SER A 17 -0.98 -10.27 3.93
CA SER A 17 -0.59 -11.26 4.95
C SER A 17 -0.81 -12.73 4.56
N PRO A 18 -1.87 -13.12 3.82
CA PRO A 18 -2.06 -14.51 3.40
C PRO A 18 -0.95 -14.96 2.44
N LYS A 19 -0.31 -16.11 2.74
CA LYS A 19 0.76 -16.68 1.89
C LYS A 19 0.26 -17.04 0.48
N GLU A 20 -0.99 -17.40 0.35
CA GLU A 20 -1.66 -17.71 -0.91
C GLU A 20 -1.59 -16.56 -1.91
N CYS A 21 -1.38 -15.33 -1.44
CA CYS A 21 -1.19 -14.15 -2.28
C CYS A 21 0.06 -14.24 -3.16
N GLU A 22 1.11 -14.93 -2.70
CA GLU A 22 2.39 -15.05 -3.43
C GLU A 22 2.20 -15.67 -4.82
N LYS A 23 1.24 -16.60 -4.97
CA LYS A 23 0.89 -17.23 -6.26
C LYS A 23 0.46 -16.22 -7.32
N PHE A 24 -0.16 -15.12 -6.90
CA PHE A 24 -0.75 -14.11 -7.77
C PHE A 24 0.06 -12.80 -7.82
N GLU A 25 1.15 -12.68 -7.04
CA GLU A 25 2.00 -11.50 -7.04
C GLU A 25 2.58 -11.21 -8.43
N ASN A 26 2.66 -9.93 -8.78
CA ASN A 26 3.08 -9.42 -10.09
C ASN A 26 2.23 -9.87 -11.29
N LYS A 27 1.10 -10.53 -11.04
CA LYS A 27 0.10 -10.92 -12.06
C LYS A 27 -1.23 -10.21 -11.78
N SER A 28 -1.97 -10.73 -10.80
CA SER A 28 -3.27 -10.20 -10.38
C SER A 28 -3.22 -9.48 -9.03
N ILE A 29 -2.16 -9.67 -8.25
CA ILE A 29 -1.90 -8.93 -7.01
C ILE A 29 -0.72 -7.99 -7.24
N LEU A 30 -0.98 -6.69 -7.11
CA LEU A 30 -0.02 -5.64 -7.39
C LEU A 30 0.06 -4.64 -6.23
N TYR A 31 1.25 -4.03 -6.05
CA TYR A 31 1.52 -3.03 -5.02
C TYR A 31 1.87 -1.66 -5.62
N SER A 32 1.90 -1.58 -6.94
CA SER A 32 2.07 -0.34 -7.71
C SER A 32 1.39 -0.48 -9.06
N ILE A 33 0.95 0.64 -9.61
CA ILE A 33 0.31 0.69 -10.93
C ILE A 33 1.28 1.34 -11.91
N LYS A 34 1.68 0.59 -12.93
CA LYS A 34 2.53 1.07 -14.04
C LYS A 34 1.70 1.46 -15.26
N ASP A 35 0.66 0.70 -15.55
CA ASP A 35 -0.27 0.96 -16.62
C ASP A 35 -1.70 0.70 -16.12
N LYS A 36 -2.54 1.73 -16.16
CA LYS A 36 -3.94 1.62 -15.70
C LYS A 36 -4.85 0.91 -16.70
N LYS A 37 -4.44 0.80 -17.96
CA LYS A 37 -5.25 0.18 -19.01
C LYS A 37 -5.54 -1.29 -18.76
N ILE A 38 -4.65 -1.99 -18.04
CA ILE A 38 -4.85 -3.42 -17.71
C ILE A 38 -6.09 -3.68 -16.85
N PHE A 39 -6.63 -2.65 -16.21
CA PHE A 39 -7.79 -2.75 -15.34
C PHE A 39 -9.12 -2.41 -16.03
N GLU A 40 -9.10 -1.90 -17.28
CA GLU A 40 -10.31 -1.54 -18.01
C GLU A 40 -11.27 -2.75 -18.10
N ASP A 41 -12.57 -2.49 -17.81
CA ASP A 41 -13.63 -3.49 -17.73
C ASP A 41 -13.40 -4.64 -16.73
N LYS A 42 -12.48 -4.48 -15.79
CA LYS A 42 -12.18 -5.46 -14.74
C LYS A 42 -12.81 -5.09 -13.41
N THR A 43 -12.88 -6.08 -12.53
CA THR A 43 -13.21 -5.87 -11.12
C THR A 43 -11.91 -5.76 -10.32
N VAL A 44 -11.68 -4.61 -9.70
CA VAL A 44 -10.44 -4.29 -8.98
C VAL A 44 -10.75 -4.06 -7.51
N SER A 45 -10.11 -4.82 -6.64
CA SER A 45 -10.21 -4.65 -5.20
C SER A 45 -8.98 -3.92 -4.67
N ILE A 46 -9.17 -2.73 -4.12
CA ILE A 46 -8.13 -1.82 -3.63
C ILE A 46 -8.12 -1.88 -2.10
N PHE A 47 -6.97 -2.19 -1.53
CA PHE A 47 -6.77 -2.26 -0.09
C PHE A 47 -5.90 -1.10 0.39
N GLY A 48 -6.45 -0.27 1.28
CA GLY A 48 -5.76 0.88 1.84
C GLY A 48 -6.73 1.94 2.32
N GLY A 49 -6.20 3.03 2.86
CA GLY A 49 -7.02 4.15 3.36
C GLY A 49 -6.24 5.46 3.44
N GLY A 50 -5.08 5.51 2.80
CA GLY A 50 -4.31 6.73 2.56
C GLY A 50 -4.52 7.26 1.14
N ASP A 51 -3.88 8.38 0.81
CA ASP A 51 -4.04 9.09 -0.46
C ASP A 51 -3.93 8.18 -1.67
N SER A 52 -2.87 7.36 -1.76
CA SER A 52 -2.67 6.46 -2.91
C SER A 52 -3.85 5.52 -3.15
N ALA A 53 -4.42 4.93 -2.09
CA ALA A 53 -5.56 4.02 -2.23
C ALA A 53 -6.81 4.75 -2.71
N LEU A 54 -7.07 5.93 -2.15
CA LEU A 54 -8.25 6.74 -2.46
C LEU A 54 -8.18 7.33 -3.87
N ASP A 55 -7.03 7.87 -4.26
CA ASP A 55 -6.81 8.44 -5.59
C ASP A 55 -6.98 7.38 -6.68
N TRP A 56 -6.39 6.20 -6.47
CA TRP A 56 -6.56 5.09 -7.42
C TRP A 56 -7.99 4.55 -7.44
N ALA A 57 -8.70 4.53 -6.30
CA ALA A 57 -10.10 4.13 -6.28
C ALA A 57 -10.96 5.08 -7.11
N VAL A 58 -10.75 6.40 -6.97
CA VAL A 58 -11.43 7.41 -7.79
C VAL A 58 -11.06 7.28 -9.26
N GLU A 59 -9.76 7.13 -9.58
CA GLU A 59 -9.31 7.06 -10.97
C GLU A 59 -9.84 5.81 -11.69
N LEU A 60 -9.67 4.62 -11.07
CA LEU A 60 -10.10 3.36 -11.68
C LEU A 60 -11.62 3.20 -11.74
N SER A 61 -12.39 3.89 -10.88
CA SER A 61 -13.86 3.84 -10.93
C SER A 61 -14.46 4.42 -12.22
N LYS A 62 -13.65 5.09 -13.05
CA LYS A 62 -14.06 5.64 -14.35
C LYS A 62 -14.20 4.53 -15.41
N THR A 63 -13.42 3.47 -15.32
CA THR A 63 -13.32 2.43 -16.34
C THR A 63 -13.42 0.99 -15.80
N SER A 64 -13.51 0.82 -14.49
CA SER A 64 -13.47 -0.48 -13.81
C SER A 64 -14.54 -0.55 -12.72
N LYS A 65 -14.89 -1.78 -12.31
CA LYS A 65 -15.66 -2.00 -11.08
C LYS A 65 -14.71 -1.98 -9.90
N VAL A 66 -14.88 -1.06 -8.97
CA VAL A 66 -13.95 -0.87 -7.86
C VAL A 66 -14.59 -1.31 -6.54
N ASN A 67 -13.88 -2.18 -5.81
CA ASN A 67 -14.11 -2.45 -4.41
C ASN A 67 -13.01 -1.76 -3.61
N LEU A 68 -13.33 -0.83 -2.73
CA LEU A 68 -12.38 -0.20 -1.82
C LEU A 68 -12.53 -0.82 -0.43
N ILE A 69 -11.47 -1.46 0.03
CA ILE A 69 -11.45 -2.20 1.30
C ILE A 69 -10.49 -1.50 2.26
N HIS A 70 -11.00 -1.11 3.42
CA HIS A 70 -10.22 -0.49 4.47
C HIS A 70 -10.48 -1.14 5.83
N ARG A 71 -9.39 -1.34 6.60
CA ARG A 71 -9.44 -2.00 7.92
C ARG A 71 -10.01 -1.14 9.04
N ARG A 72 -10.24 0.15 8.81
CA ARG A 72 -10.78 1.11 9.79
C ARG A 72 -12.03 1.77 9.22
N ASP A 73 -12.74 2.53 10.05
CA ASP A 73 -13.84 3.37 9.58
C ASP A 73 -13.33 4.64 8.89
N ASP A 74 -12.26 5.22 9.43
CA ASP A 74 -11.76 6.52 9.00
C ASP A 74 -10.61 6.38 8.02
N PHE A 75 -10.66 7.15 6.96
CA PHE A 75 -9.57 7.31 5.99
C PHE A 75 -8.54 8.33 6.47
N ARG A 76 -7.32 8.19 5.98
CA ARG A 76 -6.19 9.10 6.30
C ARG A 76 -5.77 9.98 5.12
N GLY A 77 -6.44 9.89 4.00
CA GLY A 77 -6.17 10.70 2.83
C GLY A 77 -6.76 12.10 2.94
N ALA A 78 -6.46 12.94 1.96
CA ALA A 78 -6.99 14.29 1.88
C ALA A 78 -8.53 14.29 1.90
N GLN A 79 -9.13 15.20 2.69
CA GLN A 79 -10.57 15.24 2.91
C GLN A 79 -11.35 15.34 1.59
N SER A 80 -10.86 16.13 0.63
CA SER A 80 -11.48 16.26 -0.70
C SER A 80 -11.57 14.95 -1.47
N THR A 81 -10.54 14.07 -1.35
CA THR A 81 -10.55 12.74 -1.98
C THR A 81 -11.48 11.79 -1.22
N VAL A 82 -11.51 11.87 0.11
CA VAL A 82 -12.46 11.10 0.95
C VAL A 82 -13.90 11.43 0.58
N ASP A 83 -14.23 12.71 0.45
CA ASP A 83 -15.57 13.16 0.06
C ASP A 83 -15.96 12.63 -1.32
N LYS A 84 -15.02 12.67 -2.28
CA LYS A 84 -15.22 12.11 -3.62
C LYS A 84 -15.48 10.60 -3.61
N VAL A 85 -14.71 9.84 -2.81
CA VAL A 85 -14.93 8.38 -2.63
C VAL A 85 -16.32 8.12 -2.07
N ASN A 86 -16.74 8.90 -1.06
CA ASN A 86 -18.05 8.75 -0.45
C ASN A 86 -19.20 9.04 -1.43
N GLU A 87 -19.06 10.07 -2.29
CA GLU A 87 -20.01 10.36 -3.37
C GLU A 87 -20.09 9.20 -4.38
N LEU A 88 -18.94 8.65 -4.80
CA LEU A 88 -18.88 7.53 -5.73
C LEU A 88 -19.44 6.25 -5.10
N ALA A 89 -19.27 6.05 -3.81
CA ALA A 89 -19.87 4.92 -3.08
C ALA A 89 -21.39 5.07 -2.98
N LYS A 90 -21.90 6.26 -2.67
CA LYS A 90 -23.36 6.55 -2.65
C LYS A 90 -24.01 6.35 -4.01
N SER A 91 -23.31 6.67 -5.11
CA SER A 91 -23.80 6.46 -6.47
C SER A 91 -23.63 5.03 -7.00
N GLY A 92 -23.06 4.12 -6.21
CA GLY A 92 -22.82 2.72 -6.58
C GLY A 92 -21.66 2.50 -7.57
N LYS A 93 -20.82 3.51 -7.82
CA LYS A 93 -19.63 3.37 -8.67
C LYS A 93 -18.44 2.73 -7.96
N ILE A 94 -18.40 2.84 -6.63
CA ILE A 94 -17.42 2.17 -5.78
C ILE A 94 -18.18 1.37 -4.73
N ASN A 95 -17.83 0.11 -4.54
CA ASN A 95 -18.27 -0.67 -3.39
C ASN A 95 -17.31 -0.42 -2.24
N LEU A 96 -17.78 0.18 -1.16
CA LEU A 96 -16.98 0.53 0.00
C LEU A 96 -17.16 -0.49 1.12
N TYR A 97 -16.03 -1.04 1.60
CA TYR A 97 -15.96 -1.99 2.70
C TYR A 97 -15.03 -1.46 3.79
N THR A 98 -15.57 -0.82 4.81
CA THR A 98 -14.82 -0.41 6.02
C THR A 98 -14.83 -1.50 7.07
N LYS A 99 -13.79 -1.55 7.93
CA LYS A 99 -13.56 -2.62 8.93
C LYS A 99 -13.33 -4.00 8.34
N TYR A 100 -12.95 -4.08 7.07
CA TYR A 100 -12.62 -5.34 6.42
C TYR A 100 -11.14 -5.46 6.12
N GLN A 101 -10.63 -6.68 6.17
CA GLN A 101 -9.27 -7.05 5.80
C GLN A 101 -9.32 -8.29 4.89
N LEU A 102 -8.27 -8.47 4.08
CA LEU A 102 -8.14 -9.67 3.27
C LEU A 102 -7.96 -10.89 4.19
N ALA A 103 -8.77 -11.91 3.98
CA ALA A 103 -8.68 -13.18 4.69
C ALA A 103 -8.10 -14.28 3.80
N ASN A 104 -8.51 -14.33 2.52
CA ASN A 104 -8.05 -15.34 1.57
C ASN A 104 -8.14 -14.84 0.13
N VAL A 105 -7.48 -15.54 -0.79
CA VAL A 105 -7.52 -15.31 -2.24
C VAL A 105 -7.85 -16.63 -2.95
N ASN A 106 -8.69 -16.56 -3.96
CA ASN A 106 -9.17 -17.73 -4.68
C ASN A 106 -8.95 -17.58 -6.18
N GLY A 107 -8.56 -18.66 -6.82
CA GLY A 107 -8.30 -18.75 -8.25
C GLY A 107 -7.25 -19.80 -8.57
N GLU A 108 -7.21 -20.24 -9.81
CA GLU A 108 -6.26 -21.26 -10.24
C GLU A 108 -5.02 -20.62 -10.89
N ASN A 109 -5.14 -20.00 -12.03
CA ASN A 109 -4.03 -19.33 -12.74
C ASN A 109 -4.03 -17.82 -12.53
N ASN A 110 -5.21 -17.24 -12.39
CA ASN A 110 -5.45 -15.84 -12.11
C ASN A 110 -6.33 -15.71 -10.87
N LEU A 111 -6.34 -14.53 -10.28
CA LEU A 111 -7.27 -14.20 -9.21
C LEU A 111 -8.70 -14.17 -9.75
N GLU A 112 -9.63 -14.81 -9.06
CA GLU A 112 -11.04 -14.88 -9.44
C GLU A 112 -11.93 -14.26 -8.38
N SER A 113 -11.59 -14.44 -7.11
CA SER A 113 -12.27 -13.83 -5.98
C SER A 113 -11.36 -13.70 -4.77
N ILE A 114 -11.82 -12.90 -3.82
CA ILE A 114 -11.17 -12.72 -2.52
C ILE A 114 -12.19 -12.91 -1.42
N ASP A 115 -11.74 -13.42 -0.27
CA ASP A 115 -12.52 -13.42 0.96
C ASP A 115 -12.04 -12.26 1.83
N ILE A 116 -12.94 -11.36 2.17
CA ILE A 116 -12.69 -10.28 3.11
C ILE A 116 -13.40 -10.57 4.44
N LYS A 117 -12.72 -10.27 5.55
CA LYS A 117 -13.21 -10.50 6.89
C LYS A 117 -13.43 -9.20 7.61
N HIS A 118 -14.61 -9.00 8.13
CA HIS A 118 -14.97 -7.87 8.99
C HIS A 118 -14.49 -8.10 10.43
N ASP A 119 -14.34 -7.04 11.20
CA ASP A 119 -13.95 -7.09 12.62
C ASP A 119 -14.90 -7.95 13.47
N ASN A 120 -16.20 -8.01 13.14
CA ASN A 120 -17.21 -8.88 13.77
C ASN A 120 -17.11 -10.35 13.35
N LYS A 121 -16.07 -10.74 12.59
CA LYS A 121 -15.79 -12.08 12.04
C LYS A 121 -16.65 -12.49 10.84
N GLU A 122 -17.56 -11.65 10.34
CA GLU A 122 -18.27 -11.89 9.09
C GLU A 122 -17.29 -12.02 7.92
N ILE A 123 -17.47 -13.02 7.06
CA ILE A 123 -16.66 -13.21 5.85
C ILE A 123 -17.55 -13.01 4.64
N LYS A 124 -17.05 -12.22 3.67
CA LYS A 124 -17.67 -12.00 2.36
C LYS A 124 -16.73 -12.45 1.27
N ASN A 125 -17.23 -13.24 0.33
CA ASN A 125 -16.54 -13.52 -0.92
C ASN A 125 -16.90 -12.45 -1.95
N ILE A 126 -15.88 -11.87 -2.59
CA ILE A 126 -16.02 -10.80 -3.57
C ILE A 126 -15.32 -11.21 -4.86
N LYS A 127 -16.03 -11.21 -5.98
CA LYS A 127 -15.42 -11.38 -7.30
C LYS A 127 -14.36 -10.30 -7.53
N THR A 128 -13.19 -10.69 -8.01
CA THR A 128 -12.05 -9.78 -8.15
C THR A 128 -11.08 -10.32 -9.19
N ASP A 129 -10.79 -9.52 -10.21
CA ASP A 129 -9.76 -9.86 -11.22
C ASP A 129 -8.37 -9.39 -10.76
N PHE A 130 -8.32 -8.27 -10.03
CA PHE A 130 -7.08 -7.69 -9.50
C PHE A 130 -7.24 -7.24 -8.06
N ALA A 131 -6.20 -7.46 -7.25
CA ALA A 131 -6.09 -6.89 -5.90
C ALA A 131 -4.88 -5.96 -5.80
N LEU A 132 -5.10 -4.74 -5.34
CA LEU A 132 -4.09 -3.69 -5.20
C LEU A 132 -3.85 -3.39 -3.73
N GLY A 133 -2.61 -3.52 -3.26
CA GLY A 133 -2.23 -3.27 -1.87
C GLY A 133 -1.52 -1.93 -1.69
N PHE A 134 -2.19 -0.95 -1.09
CA PHE A 134 -1.60 0.37 -0.75
C PHE A 134 -1.50 0.52 0.77
N PHE A 135 -0.63 -0.28 1.39
CA PHE A 135 -0.43 -0.31 2.85
C PHE A 135 0.69 0.58 3.35
N GLY A 136 1.28 1.38 2.45
CA GLY A 136 2.50 2.14 2.69
C GLY A 136 3.76 1.31 2.44
N LEU A 137 4.89 1.98 2.60
CA LEU A 137 6.21 1.43 2.31
C LEU A 137 6.89 0.97 3.62
N ILE A 138 7.76 -0.01 3.51
CA ILE A 138 8.67 -0.39 4.58
C ILE A 138 10.00 0.31 4.28
N MET A 139 10.47 1.09 5.22
CA MET A 139 11.83 1.64 5.17
C MET A 139 12.83 0.51 5.34
N GLN A 140 13.77 0.40 4.44
CA GLN A 140 14.90 -0.50 4.55
C GLN A 140 16.19 0.23 4.19
N LEU A 141 17.09 0.31 5.14
CA LEU A 141 18.42 0.91 4.93
C LEU A 141 19.32 0.05 4.04
N GLY A 142 18.92 -1.21 3.80
CA GLY A 142 19.71 -2.15 3.01
C GLY A 142 21.13 -2.34 3.57
N PRO A 143 22.16 -2.41 2.71
CA PRO A 143 23.55 -2.59 3.17
C PRO A 143 24.06 -1.51 4.12
N ILE A 144 23.48 -0.29 4.09
CA ILE A 144 23.85 0.83 4.96
C ILE A 144 23.65 0.47 6.44
N ALA A 145 22.65 -0.35 6.75
CA ALA A 145 22.40 -0.83 8.11
C ALA A 145 23.61 -1.57 8.74
N ASN A 146 24.51 -2.09 7.92
CA ASN A 146 25.69 -2.85 8.35
C ASN A 146 26.98 -2.00 8.41
N TRP A 147 26.89 -0.68 8.25
CA TRP A 147 28.06 0.21 8.27
C TRP A 147 28.48 0.64 9.67
N GLY A 148 27.87 0.10 10.72
CA GLY A 148 28.17 0.45 12.11
C GLY A 148 27.64 1.82 12.50
N LEU A 149 26.60 2.30 11.82
CA LEU A 149 25.93 3.55 12.12
C LEU A 149 24.93 3.35 13.28
N ASN A 150 24.80 4.36 14.13
CA ASN A 150 23.73 4.39 15.12
C ASN A 150 22.39 4.60 14.43
N ILE A 151 21.44 3.70 14.70
CA ILE A 151 20.10 3.73 14.09
C ILE A 151 19.06 3.80 15.23
N ASP A 152 18.24 4.84 15.24
CA ASP A 152 17.05 4.93 16.07
C ASP A 152 15.80 4.68 15.23
N LYS A 153 15.01 3.67 15.62
CA LYS A 153 13.73 3.26 15.00
C LYS A 153 13.77 2.94 13.50
N LYS A 154 14.65 3.39 12.70
CA LYS A 154 14.88 3.19 11.27
C LYS A 154 15.57 4.38 10.61
N THR A 155 15.90 5.41 11.36
CA THR A 155 16.62 6.58 10.90
C THR A 155 18.05 6.55 11.42
N ILE A 156 18.98 7.11 10.67
CA ILE A 156 20.38 7.23 11.07
C ILE A 156 20.50 8.42 12.02
N GLU A 157 21.05 8.18 13.21
CA GLU A 157 21.34 9.27 14.17
C GLU A 157 22.48 10.12 13.67
N VAL A 158 22.31 11.44 13.71
CA VAL A 158 23.31 12.42 13.33
C VAL A 158 23.42 13.53 14.36
N ASP A 159 24.59 14.19 14.41
CA ASP A 159 24.72 15.51 15.00
C ASP A 159 23.86 16.51 14.22
N THR A 160 22.93 17.17 14.90
CA THR A 160 21.92 18.04 14.24
C THR A 160 22.49 19.35 13.68
N GLU A 161 23.73 19.73 14.06
CA GLU A 161 24.40 20.93 13.54
C GLU A 161 25.24 20.60 12.30
N LYS A 162 25.90 19.43 12.30
CA LYS A 162 26.87 19.03 11.28
C LYS A 162 26.37 17.93 10.37
N PHE A 163 25.26 17.27 10.73
CA PHE A 163 24.70 16.10 10.04
C PHE A 163 25.68 14.91 9.95
N GLU A 164 26.75 14.91 10.79
CA GLU A 164 27.71 13.82 10.86
C GLU A 164 27.17 12.68 11.74
N THR A 165 27.38 11.46 11.30
CA THR A 165 27.00 10.24 12.02
C THR A 165 28.01 9.93 13.12
N ASN A 166 27.82 8.85 13.87
CA ASN A 166 28.82 8.31 14.80
C ASN A 166 30.11 7.83 14.08
N GLN A 167 30.10 7.68 12.76
CA GLN A 167 31.28 7.33 11.96
C GLN A 167 31.83 8.60 11.28
N LYS A 168 33.06 8.96 11.67
CA LYS A 168 33.73 10.18 11.15
C LYS A 168 33.79 10.21 9.62
N GLY A 169 33.38 11.32 9.04
CA GLY A 169 33.36 11.53 7.59
C GLY A 169 32.16 10.90 6.88
N ILE A 170 31.20 10.35 7.62
CA ILE A 170 29.92 9.88 7.09
C ILE A 170 28.81 10.80 7.60
N TYR A 171 28.07 11.37 6.69
CA TYR A 171 26.96 12.31 6.93
C TYR A 171 25.66 11.70 6.45
N ALA A 172 24.54 12.00 7.10
CA ALA A 172 23.22 11.59 6.65
C ALA A 172 22.25 12.77 6.66
N VAL A 173 21.44 12.88 5.59
CA VAL A 173 20.47 13.98 5.39
C VAL A 173 19.17 13.48 4.79
N GLY A 174 18.06 14.15 5.11
CA GLY A 174 16.71 13.78 4.65
C GLY A 174 16.02 12.83 5.61
N ASP A 175 15.13 11.97 5.07
CA ASP A 175 14.28 11.05 5.85
C ASP A 175 14.98 9.73 6.22
N ILE A 176 16.29 9.64 5.96
CA ILE A 176 17.10 8.44 6.24
C ILE A 176 17.63 8.44 7.70
#